data_bf28ec5b8a535cc222f83ad573fb6a1b
#
_entry.id   bf28ec5b8a535cc222f83ad573fb6a1b
#
_cell.length_a   1.000
_cell.length_b   1.000
_cell.length_c   1.000
_cell.angle_alpha   90.00
_cell.angle_beta   90.00
_cell.angle_gamma   90.00
#
_symmetry.space_group_name_H-M   'P 1'
#
loop_
_entity.id
_entity.type
_entity.pdbx_description
1 polymer ?
#
loop_
_entity_poly.entity_id
_entity_poly.type
_entity_poly.pdbx_seq_one_letter_code
_entity_poly.pdbx_strand_id
1 'polypeptide(L)'
;YTLTSSGNITDCAGNTILAGSSAKFAIPSAPEANDIVINELLYDPPTDCVDFVELFNRSTKVLDLSDLVLSNYDTLNQVATSYHVISSEPFLILPGDYFALTTDSAAVKKFYKTTNPLGFINMASFPALNNEDGVVALTNKGGSVIDLAGYSIDMQYPLLSSVDGVSLERISPERSSKDVTNWHSASEAVGYATPAYKNSQFGVTLTDENEITLSPDIFSPDNDGY
;
A
#
# COMPACT_ATOMS: atom_id res chain seq x y z
N TYR A 1 -3.98 -21.30 -9.31
CA TYR A 1 -4.48 -21.91 -10.55
C TYR A 1 -5.19 -20.85 -11.40
N THR A 2 -5.19 -21.05 -12.72
CA THR A 2 -5.93 -20.18 -13.66
C THR A 2 -6.91 -21.05 -14.44
N LEU A 3 -8.17 -20.66 -14.45
CA LEU A 3 -9.20 -21.21 -15.33
C LEU A 3 -9.35 -20.27 -16.53
N THR A 4 -9.25 -20.80 -17.74
CA THR A 4 -9.41 -20.03 -18.98
C THR A 4 -10.52 -20.62 -19.82
N SER A 5 -11.43 -19.79 -20.34
CA SER A 5 -12.47 -20.25 -21.26
C SER A 5 -11.87 -20.54 -22.63
N SER A 6 -12.10 -21.74 -23.18
CA SER A 6 -11.59 -22.16 -24.48
C SER A 6 -12.67 -22.21 -25.57
N GLY A 7 -13.91 -21.79 -25.30
CA GLY A 7 -15.01 -21.84 -26.20
C GLY A 7 -16.13 -20.84 -25.88
N ASN A 8 -17.20 -20.88 -26.64
CA ASN A 8 -18.36 -20.05 -26.41
C ASN A 8 -19.17 -20.62 -25.22
N ILE A 9 -19.02 -19.97 -24.07
CA ILE A 9 -19.85 -20.23 -22.88
C ILE A 9 -20.91 -19.14 -22.86
N THR A 10 -22.18 -19.52 -22.85
CA THR A 10 -23.32 -18.58 -22.80
C THR A 10 -24.12 -18.80 -21.52
N ASP A 11 -24.70 -17.72 -20.99
CA ASP A 11 -25.72 -17.81 -19.94
C ASP A 11 -27.10 -18.19 -20.53
N CYS A 12 -28.09 -18.34 -19.67
CA CYS A 12 -29.47 -18.71 -20.09
C CYS A 12 -30.15 -17.62 -20.93
N ALA A 13 -29.63 -16.39 -20.93
CA ALA A 13 -30.13 -15.26 -21.72
C ALA A 13 -29.41 -15.11 -23.07
N GLY A 14 -28.41 -15.99 -23.36
CA GLY A 14 -27.63 -15.98 -24.59
C GLY A 14 -26.42 -15.03 -24.57
N ASN A 15 -26.06 -14.41 -23.44
CA ASN A 15 -24.85 -13.61 -23.35
C ASN A 15 -23.61 -14.51 -23.33
N THR A 16 -22.65 -14.21 -24.19
CA THR A 16 -21.45 -15.03 -24.37
C THR A 16 -20.27 -14.42 -23.62
N ILE A 17 -19.55 -15.27 -22.88
CA ILE A 17 -18.26 -14.87 -22.32
C ILE A 17 -17.23 -14.76 -23.44
N LEU A 18 -16.35 -13.75 -23.37
CA LEU A 18 -15.26 -13.60 -24.35
C LEU A 18 -14.34 -14.83 -24.30
N ALA A 19 -14.00 -15.37 -25.47
CA ALA A 19 -13.01 -16.44 -25.59
C ALA A 19 -11.67 -15.96 -25.01
N GLY A 20 -11.03 -16.80 -24.20
CA GLY A 20 -9.81 -16.44 -23.49
C GLY A 20 -10.03 -15.70 -22.15
N SER A 21 -11.27 -15.42 -21.76
CA SER A 21 -11.56 -14.94 -20.40
C SER A 21 -10.99 -15.88 -19.37
N SER A 22 -10.32 -15.35 -18.36
CA SER A 22 -9.68 -16.17 -17.32
C SER A 22 -10.04 -15.69 -15.91
N ALA A 23 -10.07 -16.63 -14.98
CA ALA A 23 -10.20 -16.38 -13.55
C ALA A 23 -9.07 -17.11 -12.82
N LYS A 24 -8.48 -16.45 -11.84
CA LYS A 24 -7.53 -17.07 -10.92
C LYS A 24 -8.26 -17.59 -9.69
N PHE A 25 -7.85 -18.75 -9.22
CA PHE A 25 -8.37 -19.32 -7.97
C PHE A 25 -7.24 -20.04 -7.23
N ALA A 26 -7.32 -20.06 -5.91
CA ALA A 26 -6.38 -20.77 -5.05
C ALA A 26 -7.05 -21.12 -3.75
N ILE A 27 -6.41 -22.02 -2.99
CA ILE A 27 -6.72 -22.24 -1.58
C ILE A 27 -5.82 -21.28 -0.80
N PRO A 28 -6.37 -20.35 -0.01
CA PRO A 28 -5.55 -19.43 0.75
C PRO A 28 -4.82 -20.13 1.89
N SER A 29 -3.65 -19.63 2.23
CA SER A 29 -2.90 -19.99 3.43
C SER A 29 -3.25 -19.03 4.57
N ALA A 30 -3.06 -19.45 5.81
CA ALA A 30 -3.15 -18.55 6.94
C ALA A 30 -2.07 -17.47 6.86
N PRO A 31 -2.41 -16.19 7.11
CA PRO A 31 -1.44 -15.09 7.10
C PRO A 31 -0.53 -15.19 8.34
N GLU A 32 0.76 -14.98 8.12
CA GLU A 32 1.80 -14.88 9.14
C GLU A 32 2.38 -13.45 9.18
N ALA A 33 3.12 -13.13 10.23
CA ALA A 33 3.76 -11.83 10.38
C ALA A 33 4.63 -11.51 9.15
N ASN A 34 4.44 -10.29 8.60
CA ASN A 34 5.11 -9.77 7.41
C ASN A 34 4.80 -10.48 6.09
N ASP A 35 3.82 -11.37 5.99
CA ASP A 35 3.35 -11.90 4.70
C ASP A 35 2.71 -10.78 3.85
N ILE A 36 1.86 -9.98 4.49
CA ILE A 36 1.30 -8.75 3.92
C ILE A 36 1.84 -7.59 4.71
N VAL A 37 2.25 -6.56 4.00
CA VAL A 37 2.77 -5.34 4.62
C VAL A 37 1.94 -4.12 4.23
N ILE A 38 1.86 -3.15 5.14
CA ILE A 38 1.37 -1.81 4.86
C ILE A 38 2.43 -1.13 3.99
N ASN A 39 2.04 -0.70 2.80
CA ASN A 39 2.96 -0.26 1.75
C ASN A 39 2.87 1.24 1.47
N GLU A 40 1.69 1.84 1.62
CA GLU A 40 1.46 3.28 1.40
C GLU A 40 0.34 3.76 2.32
N LEU A 41 0.45 5.00 2.79
CA LEU A 41 -0.50 5.65 3.68
C LEU A 41 -0.81 7.06 3.16
N LEU A 42 -2.07 7.34 2.82
CA LEU A 42 -2.59 8.69 2.66
C LEU A 42 -3.47 9.00 3.87
N TYR A 43 -2.97 9.83 4.79
CA TYR A 43 -3.60 10.16 6.07
C TYR A 43 -4.03 11.62 6.18
N ASP A 44 -3.64 12.46 5.22
CA ASP A 44 -4.05 13.86 5.07
C ASP A 44 -4.49 14.12 3.62
N PRO A 45 -5.68 13.58 3.22
CA PRO A 45 -6.16 13.68 1.85
C PRO A 45 -6.63 15.09 1.53
N PRO A 46 -6.59 15.52 0.24
CA PRO A 46 -7.17 16.80 -0.18
C PRO A 46 -8.68 16.85 0.10
N THR A 47 -9.23 18.06 0.17
CA THR A 47 -10.69 18.25 0.25
C THR A 47 -11.40 17.46 -0.85
N ASP A 48 -12.50 16.77 -0.52
CA ASP A 48 -13.26 15.87 -1.40
C ASP A 48 -12.54 14.55 -1.77
N CYS A 49 -11.42 14.25 -1.15
CA CYS A 49 -10.79 12.93 -1.16
C CYS A 49 -10.98 12.23 0.19
N VAL A 50 -10.51 11.00 0.31
CA VAL A 50 -10.56 10.20 1.54
C VAL A 50 -9.23 9.50 1.77
N ASP A 51 -8.97 9.11 3.02
CA ASP A 51 -7.80 8.32 3.39
C ASP A 51 -7.72 7.00 2.63
N PHE A 52 -6.52 6.51 2.46
CA PHE A 52 -6.30 5.12 2.08
C PHE A 52 -5.07 4.52 2.76
N VAL A 53 -5.11 3.20 2.92
CA VAL A 53 -3.99 2.35 3.34
C VAL A 53 -3.78 1.32 2.26
N GLU A 54 -2.58 1.24 1.70
CA GLU A 54 -2.25 0.21 0.73
C GLU A 54 -1.59 -0.98 1.39
N LEU A 55 -2.01 -2.18 0.98
CA LEU A 55 -1.42 -3.44 1.35
C LEU A 55 -0.66 -4.04 0.16
N PHE A 56 0.49 -4.64 0.44
CA PHE A 56 1.27 -5.39 -0.51
C PHE A 56 1.52 -6.82 0.01
N ASN A 57 1.17 -7.84 -0.78
CA ASN A 57 1.51 -9.23 -0.47
C ASN A 57 2.94 -9.51 -0.95
N ARG A 58 3.90 -9.44 -0.01
CA ARG A 58 5.31 -9.73 -0.29
C ARG A 58 5.66 -11.21 -0.19
N SER A 59 4.73 -12.03 0.28
CA SER A 59 4.92 -13.47 0.44
C SER A 59 4.74 -14.23 -0.89
N THR A 60 5.06 -15.50 -0.88
CA THR A 60 4.75 -16.44 -1.97
C THR A 60 3.40 -17.14 -1.79
N LYS A 61 2.66 -16.79 -0.74
CA LYS A 61 1.36 -17.39 -0.38
C LYS A 61 0.22 -16.63 -1.05
N VAL A 62 -0.87 -17.33 -1.35
CA VAL A 62 -2.16 -16.69 -1.59
C VAL A 62 -2.86 -16.55 -0.24
N LEU A 63 -3.31 -15.34 0.08
CA LEU A 63 -3.90 -15.01 1.36
C LEU A 63 -5.31 -14.49 1.17
N ASP A 64 -6.16 -14.59 2.20
CA ASP A 64 -7.53 -14.08 2.18
C ASP A 64 -7.63 -12.83 3.04
N LEU A 65 -7.92 -11.68 2.42
CA LEU A 65 -8.09 -10.42 3.14
C LEU A 65 -9.32 -10.41 4.05
N SER A 66 -10.29 -11.33 3.84
CA SER A 66 -11.41 -11.49 4.76
C SER A 66 -10.99 -11.98 6.15
N ASP A 67 -9.81 -12.60 6.28
CA ASP A 67 -9.24 -13.02 7.57
C ASP A 67 -8.47 -11.91 8.29
N LEU A 68 -8.37 -10.73 7.68
CA LEU A 68 -7.59 -9.61 8.18
C LEU A 68 -8.47 -8.43 8.60
N VAL A 69 -7.90 -7.64 9.51
CA VAL A 69 -8.53 -6.47 10.12
C VAL A 69 -7.55 -5.32 10.09
N LEU A 70 -7.99 -4.16 9.62
CA LEU A 70 -7.26 -2.90 9.71
C LEU A 70 -7.67 -2.19 11.01
N SER A 71 -6.71 -1.63 11.75
CA SER A 71 -6.95 -1.07 13.08
C SER A 71 -6.03 0.12 13.34
N ASN A 72 -6.42 0.99 14.26
CA ASN A 72 -5.45 1.84 14.95
C ASN A 72 -4.65 1.00 15.97
N TYR A 73 -3.51 1.50 16.41
CA TYR A 73 -2.68 0.81 17.40
C TYR A 73 -2.27 1.75 18.54
N ASP A 74 -2.59 1.35 19.76
CA ASP A 74 -2.13 2.02 20.97
C ASP A 74 -0.73 1.52 21.33
N THR A 75 0.27 2.37 21.12
CA THR A 75 1.68 2.02 21.36
C THR A 75 2.03 1.91 22.85
N LEU A 76 1.29 2.60 23.73
CA LEU A 76 1.51 2.56 25.18
C LEU A 76 1.05 1.23 25.76
N ASN A 77 -0.16 0.79 25.38
CA ASN A 77 -0.76 -0.45 25.84
C ASN A 77 -0.40 -1.65 24.94
N GLN A 78 0.26 -1.42 23.80
CA GLN A 78 0.65 -2.43 22.82
C GLN A 78 -0.54 -3.26 22.31
N VAL A 79 -1.64 -2.59 22.00
CA VAL A 79 -2.90 -3.23 21.59
C VAL A 79 -3.50 -2.54 20.38
N ALA A 80 -4.04 -3.34 19.45
CA ALA A 80 -4.87 -2.82 18.36
C ALA A 80 -6.22 -2.35 18.91
N THR A 81 -6.70 -1.24 18.37
CA THR A 81 -7.96 -0.60 18.72
C THR A 81 -8.74 -0.28 17.46
N SER A 82 -10.05 0.01 17.56
CA SER A 82 -10.86 0.40 16.37
C SER A 82 -10.76 -0.60 15.22
N TYR A 83 -11.25 -1.82 15.42
CA TYR A 83 -11.14 -2.93 14.48
C TYR A 83 -12.09 -2.76 13.28
N HIS A 84 -11.57 -2.80 12.06
CA HIS A 84 -12.31 -2.66 10.81
C HIS A 84 -12.03 -3.86 9.89
N VAL A 85 -13.05 -4.67 9.64
CA VAL A 85 -12.92 -5.83 8.74
C VAL A 85 -12.67 -5.34 7.32
N ILE A 86 -11.65 -5.89 6.67
CA ILE A 86 -11.26 -5.47 5.30
C ILE A 86 -12.30 -5.93 4.28
N SER A 87 -12.74 -7.19 4.37
CA SER A 87 -13.79 -7.75 3.53
C SER A 87 -14.68 -8.70 4.31
N SER A 88 -15.99 -8.63 4.10
CA SER A 88 -16.95 -9.60 4.68
C SER A 88 -16.99 -10.91 3.90
N GLU A 89 -16.58 -10.89 2.64
CA GLU A 89 -16.54 -12.04 1.73
C GLU A 89 -15.09 -12.44 1.44
N PRO A 90 -14.82 -13.70 1.09
CA PRO A 90 -13.49 -14.14 0.70
C PRO A 90 -12.92 -13.26 -0.41
N PHE A 91 -11.73 -12.69 -0.18
CA PHE A 91 -11.06 -11.81 -1.11
C PHE A 91 -9.57 -12.15 -1.16
N LEU A 92 -9.14 -12.79 -2.26
CA LEU A 92 -7.77 -13.27 -2.39
C LEU A 92 -6.81 -12.17 -2.80
N ILE A 93 -5.69 -12.07 -2.09
CA ILE A 93 -4.52 -11.31 -2.49
C ILE A 93 -3.41 -12.29 -2.90
N LEU A 94 -3.00 -12.21 -4.18
CA LEU A 94 -1.97 -13.10 -4.73
C LEU A 94 -0.57 -12.55 -4.41
N PRO A 95 0.47 -13.38 -4.51
CA PRO A 95 1.86 -12.91 -4.40
C PRO A 95 2.15 -11.76 -5.35
N GLY A 96 2.65 -10.65 -4.81
CA GLY A 96 2.99 -9.45 -5.57
C GLY A 96 1.81 -8.50 -5.86
N ASP A 97 0.61 -8.81 -5.41
CA ASP A 97 -0.55 -7.91 -5.57
C ASP A 97 -0.51 -6.74 -4.58
N TYR A 98 -1.04 -5.61 -5.04
CA TYR A 98 -1.28 -4.38 -4.28
C TYR A 98 -2.78 -4.12 -4.19
N PHE A 99 -3.27 -3.75 -3.00
CA PHE A 99 -4.66 -3.32 -2.80
C PHE A 99 -4.74 -2.08 -1.91
N ALA A 100 -5.32 -1.00 -2.45
CA ALA A 100 -5.64 0.20 -1.69
C ALA A 100 -6.99 0.03 -0.97
N LEU A 101 -6.95 0.09 0.34
CA LEU A 101 -8.11 0.03 1.24
C LEU A 101 -8.59 1.46 1.50
N THR A 102 -9.87 1.74 1.33
CA THR A 102 -10.45 3.07 1.51
C THR A 102 -11.94 2.97 1.75
N THR A 103 -12.61 4.08 2.07
CA THR A 103 -14.08 4.13 2.12
C THR A 103 -14.71 4.49 0.79
N ASP A 104 -13.97 5.20 -0.10
CA ASP A 104 -14.45 5.63 -1.42
C ASP A 104 -13.32 5.62 -2.47
N SER A 105 -13.19 4.51 -3.17
CA SER A 105 -12.21 4.37 -4.23
C SER A 105 -12.46 5.28 -5.44
N ALA A 106 -13.69 5.76 -5.63
CA ALA A 106 -13.99 6.70 -6.70
C ALA A 106 -13.43 8.09 -6.38
N ALA A 107 -13.54 8.51 -5.12
CA ALA A 107 -12.91 9.73 -4.63
C ALA A 107 -11.38 9.66 -4.79
N VAL A 108 -10.72 8.60 -4.31
CA VAL A 108 -9.27 8.42 -4.47
C VAL A 108 -8.85 8.47 -5.94
N LYS A 109 -9.52 7.72 -6.83
CA LYS A 109 -9.22 7.67 -8.28
C LYS A 109 -9.48 8.99 -9.02
N LYS A 110 -10.23 9.91 -8.45
CA LYS A 110 -10.43 11.26 -9.00
C LYS A 110 -9.18 12.13 -8.84
N PHE A 111 -8.44 11.95 -7.74
CA PHE A 111 -7.26 12.74 -7.40
C PHE A 111 -5.96 12.07 -7.86
N TYR A 112 -5.87 10.74 -7.75
CA TYR A 112 -4.64 9.99 -7.99
C TYR A 112 -4.80 9.01 -9.15
N LYS A 113 -3.81 9.00 -10.03
CA LYS A 113 -3.76 8.03 -11.14
C LYS A 113 -3.38 6.66 -10.60
N THR A 114 -3.98 5.62 -11.18
CA THR A 114 -3.61 4.24 -10.90
C THR A 114 -3.46 3.45 -12.18
N THR A 115 -2.51 2.54 -12.20
CA THR A 115 -2.35 1.54 -13.28
C THR A 115 -3.20 0.29 -13.05
N ASN A 116 -3.78 0.15 -11.84
CA ASN A 116 -4.61 -0.99 -11.44
C ASN A 116 -5.94 -0.52 -10.84
N PRO A 117 -6.91 -0.06 -11.65
CA PRO A 117 -8.18 0.47 -11.16
C PRO A 117 -9.05 -0.57 -10.43
N LEU A 118 -8.75 -1.87 -10.54
CA LEU A 118 -9.43 -2.94 -9.83
C LEU A 118 -8.75 -3.30 -8.49
N GLY A 119 -7.58 -2.77 -8.20
CA GLY A 119 -6.83 -2.97 -6.96
C GLY A 119 -7.33 -2.14 -5.78
N PHE A 120 -8.65 -1.92 -5.65
CA PHE A 120 -9.24 -1.15 -4.56
C PHE A 120 -10.28 -1.98 -3.82
N ILE A 121 -10.32 -1.80 -2.50
CA ILE A 121 -11.37 -2.35 -1.63
C ILE A 121 -12.06 -1.20 -0.92
N ASN A 122 -13.36 -1.04 -1.18
CA ASN A 122 -14.20 -0.11 -0.43
C ASN A 122 -14.64 -0.79 0.87
N MET A 123 -14.02 -0.38 1.97
CA MET A 123 -14.35 -0.87 3.32
C MET A 123 -15.63 -0.21 3.82
N ALA A 124 -16.47 -0.96 4.53
CA ALA A 124 -17.70 -0.44 5.15
C ALA A 124 -17.41 0.57 6.27
N SER A 125 -16.26 0.44 6.93
CA SER A 125 -15.75 1.38 7.93
C SER A 125 -14.23 1.36 7.87
N PHE A 126 -13.58 2.45 8.30
CA PHE A 126 -12.14 2.65 8.21
C PHE A 126 -11.60 3.23 9.52
N PRO A 127 -10.37 2.87 9.97
CA PRO A 127 -9.78 3.50 11.13
C PRO A 127 -9.57 5.00 10.88
N ALA A 128 -9.84 5.82 11.88
CA ALA A 128 -9.54 7.25 11.76
C ALA A 128 -8.03 7.44 11.73
N LEU A 129 -7.52 8.04 10.66
CA LEU A 129 -6.13 8.46 10.56
C LEU A 129 -6.05 9.94 10.95
N ASN A 130 -5.18 10.24 11.93
CA ASN A 130 -4.91 11.62 12.31
C ASN A 130 -3.95 12.24 11.28
N ASN A 131 -4.19 13.48 10.86
CA ASN A 131 -3.36 14.17 9.87
C ASN A 131 -1.93 14.46 10.34
N GLU A 132 -1.65 14.41 11.65
CA GLU A 132 -0.32 14.71 12.19
C GLU A 132 0.53 13.45 12.39
N ASP A 133 -0.02 12.45 13.09
CA ASP A 133 0.68 11.21 13.41
C ASP A 133 -0.26 10.09 13.80
N GLY A 134 0.21 8.86 13.72
CA GLY A 134 -0.54 7.70 14.15
C GLY A 134 0.15 6.38 13.90
N VAL A 135 -0.50 5.31 14.29
CA VAL A 135 -0.03 3.94 14.02
C VAL A 135 -1.19 3.10 13.51
N VAL A 136 -0.99 2.50 12.34
CA VAL A 136 -1.93 1.56 11.72
C VAL A 136 -1.42 0.14 11.93
N ALA A 137 -2.31 -0.74 12.33
CA ALA A 137 -2.05 -2.16 12.47
C ALA A 137 -2.87 -2.97 11.48
N LEU A 138 -2.22 -3.93 10.84
CA LEU A 138 -2.85 -5.04 10.15
C LEU A 138 -2.80 -6.24 11.09
N THR A 139 -3.96 -6.78 11.46
CA THR A 139 -4.05 -7.94 12.36
C THR A 139 -4.89 -9.04 11.71
N ASN A 140 -4.72 -10.27 12.15
CA ASN A 140 -5.71 -11.30 11.88
C ASN A 140 -6.92 -11.16 12.82
N LYS A 141 -8.00 -11.89 12.54
CA LYS A 141 -9.22 -11.88 13.38
C LYS A 141 -8.97 -12.35 14.81
N GLY A 142 -7.88 -13.06 15.07
CA GLY A 142 -7.44 -13.49 16.42
C GLY A 142 -6.65 -12.41 17.18
N GLY A 143 -6.40 -11.25 16.57
CA GLY A 143 -5.66 -10.13 17.16
C GLY A 143 -4.14 -10.23 17.02
N SER A 144 -3.61 -11.22 16.32
CA SER A 144 -2.16 -11.30 16.04
C SER A 144 -1.77 -10.26 15.00
N VAL A 145 -0.74 -9.48 15.29
CA VAL A 145 -0.22 -8.45 14.38
C VAL A 145 0.50 -9.11 13.20
N ILE A 146 0.08 -8.73 11.98
CA ILE A 146 0.71 -9.12 10.71
C ILE A 146 1.74 -8.07 10.29
N ASP A 147 1.35 -6.78 10.32
CA ASP A 147 2.25 -5.64 10.13
C ASP A 147 1.78 -4.44 10.94
N LEU A 148 2.71 -3.51 11.21
CA LEU A 148 2.45 -2.32 12.02
C LEU A 148 3.24 -1.15 11.46
N ALA A 149 2.57 -0.13 10.94
CA ALA A 149 3.19 1.06 10.37
C ALA A 149 2.85 2.31 11.19
N GLY A 150 3.89 2.96 11.72
CA GLY A 150 3.79 4.31 12.27
C GLY A 150 3.98 5.33 11.17
N TYR A 151 3.26 6.44 11.26
CA TYR A 151 3.41 7.58 10.37
C TYR A 151 3.40 8.88 11.15
N SER A 152 4.06 9.90 10.62
CA SER A 152 4.06 11.26 11.16
C SER A 152 4.30 12.25 10.01
N ILE A 153 3.78 13.46 10.18
CA ILE A 153 4.07 14.58 9.28
C ILE A 153 5.58 14.84 9.16
N ASP A 154 6.35 14.60 10.24
CA ASP A 154 7.82 14.75 10.27
C ASP A 154 8.56 13.73 9.37
N MET A 155 7.87 12.67 8.90
CA MET A 155 8.41 11.68 7.96
C MET A 155 8.26 12.14 6.50
N GLN A 156 7.50 13.19 6.25
CA GLN A 156 7.35 13.78 4.92
C GLN A 156 8.63 14.53 4.51
N TYR A 157 8.84 14.64 3.19
CA TYR A 157 10.01 15.31 2.66
C TYR A 157 10.02 16.81 3.02
N PRO A 158 11.06 17.31 3.71
CA PRO A 158 11.03 18.66 4.33
C PRO A 158 10.96 19.82 3.33
N LEU A 159 11.22 19.60 2.04
CA LEU A 159 11.18 20.62 1.00
C LEU A 159 9.83 20.67 0.24
N LEU A 160 8.83 19.88 0.65
CA LEU A 160 7.47 19.99 0.13
C LEU A 160 6.88 21.32 0.56
N SER A 161 6.20 22.02 -0.36
CA SER A 161 5.49 23.27 -0.07
C SER A 161 4.21 23.03 0.74
N SER A 162 3.62 21.85 0.62
CA SER A 162 2.51 21.30 1.41
C SER A 162 2.63 19.80 1.46
N VAL A 163 2.19 19.21 2.55
CA VAL A 163 2.07 17.75 2.73
C VAL A 163 0.63 17.26 2.48
N ASP A 164 -0.34 18.18 2.39
CA ASP A 164 -1.73 17.90 2.07
C ASP A 164 -1.82 17.16 0.72
N GLY A 165 -2.40 15.98 0.74
CA GLY A 165 -2.52 15.13 -0.43
C GLY A 165 -1.26 14.35 -0.83
N VAL A 166 -0.23 14.32 0.00
CA VAL A 166 1.00 13.56 -0.26
C VAL A 166 1.01 12.29 0.58
N SER A 167 1.00 11.13 -0.08
CA SER A 167 1.10 9.85 0.64
C SER A 167 2.53 9.58 1.14
N LEU A 168 2.61 8.76 2.17
CA LEU A 168 3.85 8.22 2.70
C LEU A 168 4.05 6.80 2.14
N GLU A 169 5.07 6.61 1.34
CA GLU A 169 5.39 5.37 0.65
C GLU A 169 6.51 4.58 1.34
N ARG A 170 6.34 3.27 1.43
CA ARG A 170 7.39 2.35 1.88
C ARG A 170 8.42 2.15 0.76
N ILE A 171 9.71 2.32 1.06
CA ILE A 171 10.81 2.21 0.09
C ILE A 171 11.09 0.74 -0.25
N SER A 172 11.12 -0.12 0.78
CA SER A 172 11.39 -1.55 0.60
C SER A 172 10.45 -2.40 1.45
N PRO A 173 9.70 -3.33 0.86
CA PRO A 173 8.87 -4.26 1.62
C PRO A 173 9.69 -5.25 2.46
N GLU A 174 10.98 -5.42 2.18
CA GLU A 174 11.87 -6.31 2.91
C GLU A 174 12.41 -5.69 4.21
N ARG A 175 12.42 -4.36 4.31
CA ARG A 175 12.83 -3.65 5.53
C ARG A 175 11.64 -3.53 6.47
N SER A 176 11.94 -3.40 7.77
CA SER A 176 10.91 -3.21 8.81
C SER A 176 10.05 -1.96 8.55
N SER A 177 8.75 -2.08 8.76
CA SER A 177 7.82 -0.95 8.78
C SER A 177 8.06 0.03 9.94
N LYS A 178 8.75 -0.43 10.99
CA LYS A 178 9.14 0.40 12.14
C LYS A 178 10.39 1.24 11.88
N ASP A 179 11.09 0.98 10.79
CA ASP A 179 12.25 1.77 10.38
C ASP A 179 11.77 3.02 9.65
N VAL A 180 11.84 4.17 10.32
CA VAL A 180 11.39 5.45 9.76
C VAL A 180 12.12 5.83 8.46
N THR A 181 13.37 5.36 8.27
CA THR A 181 14.13 5.59 7.04
C THR A 181 13.66 4.72 5.87
N ASN A 182 12.70 3.82 6.11
CA ASN A 182 12.07 3.00 5.09
C ASN A 182 10.82 3.66 4.49
N TRP A 183 10.53 4.90 4.87
CA TRP A 183 9.37 5.64 4.41
C TRP A 183 9.78 6.97 3.78
N HIS A 184 9.08 7.38 2.75
CA HIS A 184 9.31 8.64 2.07
C HIS A 184 8.02 9.15 1.43
N SER A 185 7.92 10.47 1.26
CA SER A 185 6.85 11.10 0.48
C SER A 185 6.80 10.54 -0.92
N ALA A 186 5.61 10.27 -1.43
CA ALA A 186 5.41 9.92 -2.83
C ALA A 186 5.92 11.04 -3.76
N SER A 187 6.41 10.65 -4.94
CA SER A 187 6.98 11.58 -5.91
C SER A 187 5.91 12.47 -6.56
N GLU A 188 6.25 13.74 -6.78
CA GLU A 188 5.45 14.65 -7.60
C GLU A 188 5.22 14.11 -9.03
N ALA A 189 6.19 13.38 -9.59
CA ALA A 189 6.08 12.83 -10.93
C ALA A 189 4.93 11.83 -11.13
N VAL A 190 4.46 11.20 -10.05
CA VAL A 190 3.29 10.31 -10.05
C VAL A 190 2.02 10.99 -9.52
N GLY A 191 2.11 12.26 -9.10
CA GLY A 191 1.00 13.03 -8.55
C GLY A 191 0.80 12.79 -7.05
N TYR A 192 1.89 12.53 -6.32
CA TYR A 192 1.95 12.42 -4.86
C TYR A 192 1.27 11.20 -4.22
N ALA A 193 0.84 10.21 -5.00
CA ALA A 193 0.43 8.90 -4.50
C ALA A 193 0.42 7.84 -5.61
N THR A 194 0.55 6.56 -5.22
CA THR A 194 0.58 5.40 -6.12
C THR A 194 -0.43 4.32 -5.72
N PRO A 195 -1.74 4.66 -5.54
CA PRO A 195 -2.70 3.71 -5.01
C PRO A 195 -2.92 2.50 -5.94
N ALA A 196 -2.83 1.31 -5.36
CA ALA A 196 -3.03 -0.01 -5.95
C ALA A 196 -1.94 -0.44 -6.95
N TYR A 197 -0.75 0.16 -6.87
CA TYR A 197 0.40 -0.29 -7.66
C TYR A 197 1.72 0.08 -6.98
N LYS A 198 2.82 -0.34 -7.56
CA LYS A 198 4.17 -0.20 -7.02
C LYS A 198 4.53 1.26 -6.71
N ASN A 199 5.02 1.52 -5.51
CA ASN A 199 5.45 2.83 -5.00
C ASN A 199 6.46 3.54 -5.90
N SER A 200 6.34 4.86 -6.00
CA SER A 200 7.30 5.72 -6.71
C SER A 200 8.69 5.71 -6.06
N GLN A 201 8.72 5.49 -4.74
CA GLN A 201 9.94 5.44 -3.93
C GLN A 201 10.52 4.02 -3.80
N PHE A 202 9.92 3.01 -4.47
CA PHE A 202 10.41 1.65 -4.39
C PHE A 202 11.88 1.58 -4.84
N GLY A 203 12.75 1.24 -3.92
CA GLY A 203 14.19 1.15 -4.13
C GLY A 203 14.77 -0.19 -3.70
N VAL A 204 15.83 -0.60 -4.37
CA VAL A 204 16.72 -1.63 -3.84
C VAL A 204 17.49 -0.98 -2.69
N THR A 205 17.49 -1.57 -1.51
CA THR A 205 18.42 -1.16 -0.45
C THR A 205 19.83 -1.27 -1.03
N LEU A 206 20.49 -0.13 -1.24
CA LEU A 206 21.91 -0.14 -1.57
C LEU A 206 22.60 -0.77 -0.35
N THR A 207 23.13 -1.96 -0.51
CA THR A 207 24.07 -2.50 0.46
C THR A 207 25.28 -1.58 0.47
N ASP A 208 25.92 -1.41 1.62
CA ASP A 208 27.05 -0.49 1.86
C ASP A 208 28.26 -0.64 0.87
N GLU A 209 28.14 -1.47 -0.14
CA GLU A 209 29.17 -1.69 -1.16
C GLU A 209 29.18 -0.66 -2.30
N ASN A 210 28.21 0.25 -2.36
CA ASN A 210 28.16 1.33 -3.33
C ASN A 210 28.51 2.67 -2.65
N GLU A 211 29.76 2.83 -2.25
CA GLU A 211 30.29 4.10 -1.81
C GLU A 211 30.32 5.09 -2.99
N ILE A 212 29.55 6.18 -2.90
CA ILE A 212 29.66 7.27 -3.86
C ILE A 212 30.93 8.04 -3.52
N THR A 213 31.97 7.83 -4.30
CA THR A 213 33.19 8.62 -4.16
C THR A 213 33.02 9.90 -4.98
N LEU A 214 33.00 11.04 -4.31
CA LEU A 214 33.06 12.34 -4.95
C LEU A 214 34.54 12.68 -5.21
N SER A 215 34.86 13.01 -6.45
CA SER A 215 36.18 13.53 -6.82
C SER A 215 35.98 14.70 -7.80
N PRO A 216 36.42 15.89 -7.43
CA PRO A 216 37.10 16.28 -6.16
C PRO A 216 36.15 16.31 -4.95
N ASP A 217 36.71 16.19 -3.75
CA ASP A 217 35.99 16.26 -2.48
C ASP A 217 35.31 17.62 -2.22
N ILE A 218 35.70 18.61 -3.00
CA ILE A 218 35.13 19.96 -2.97
C ILE A 218 34.72 20.32 -4.40
N PHE A 219 33.49 20.77 -4.57
CA PHE A 219 33.04 21.36 -5.80
C PHE A 219 32.48 22.77 -5.55
N SER A 220 32.79 23.70 -6.44
CA SER A 220 32.25 25.04 -6.44
C SER A 220 31.08 25.12 -7.44
N PRO A 221 29.89 25.56 -7.04
CA PRO A 221 28.74 25.67 -7.94
C PRO A 221 28.80 26.90 -8.86
N ASP A 222 29.81 27.76 -8.73
CA ASP A 222 29.95 28.99 -9.49
C ASP A 222 30.70 28.85 -10.82
N ASN A 223 31.09 27.65 -11.17
CA ASN A 223 31.70 27.30 -12.47
C ASN A 223 33.03 28.02 -12.73
N ASP A 224 33.79 28.34 -11.70
CA ASP A 224 35.08 29.06 -11.77
C ASP A 224 36.29 28.18 -12.12
N GLY A 225 36.08 26.88 -12.32
CA GLY A 225 37.12 25.93 -12.76
C GLY A 225 37.87 25.21 -11.63
N TYR A 226 37.38 25.27 -10.38
CA TYR A 226 37.89 24.52 -9.24
C TYR A 226 36.89 23.52 -8.73
#